data_4e9d11b51f637a027d26fe2baa3e623c
#
_entry.id   4e9d11b51f637a027d26fe2baa3e623c
#
_cell.length_a   1.000
_cell.length_b   1.000
_cell.length_c   1.000
_cell.angle_alpha   90.00
_cell.angle_beta   90.00
_cell.angle_gamma   90.00
#
_symmetry.space_group_name_H-M   'P 1'
#
loop_
_entity.id
_entity.type
_entity.pdbx_description
1 polymer ?
#
loop_
_entity_poly.entity_id
_entity_poly.type
_entity_poly.pdbx_seq_one_letter_code
_entity_poly.pdbx_strand_id
1 'polypeptide(L)'
;ARKLAFAMSVPVKLVNKFFGMVTKLYNFFVDKDCSIAEINPLVTTKDGEVLALDAKLNFDSNALYRHADIVALRDETEEDPREVEASKSDLNYIALDGNIGCLVNGAGLAMATMDIIKHFSGDPANFLDVGGGATKEKVTEAFKLILSDENVKGIFVNIFGGIMKCDVIAEGIVAATKEVGLELPLVVRLEGTNVDAGKQILKDSGLAITAATSMADGAEKIAALVK
;
A
#
# COMPACT_ATOMS: atom_id res chain seq x y z
N ALA A 1 3.23 32.14 14.26
CA ALA A 1 4.73 32.03 14.24
C ALA A 1 5.40 32.74 15.42
N ARG A 2 5.11 34.05 15.72
CA ARG A 2 5.79 34.78 16.83
C ARG A 2 5.54 34.16 18.20
N LYS A 3 4.29 33.79 18.54
CA LYS A 3 4.00 33.08 19.79
C LYS A 3 4.75 31.76 19.91
N LEU A 4 4.86 31.05 18.78
CA LEU A 4 5.62 29.79 18.70
C LEU A 4 7.12 30.02 18.97
N ALA A 5 7.72 31.08 18.38
CA ALA A 5 9.11 31.43 18.62
C ALA A 5 9.42 31.63 20.12
N PHE A 6 8.58 32.34 20.83
CA PHE A 6 8.72 32.55 22.28
C PHE A 6 8.53 31.24 23.07
N ALA A 7 7.54 30.43 22.70
CA ALA A 7 7.30 29.13 23.35
C ALA A 7 8.47 28.17 23.18
N MET A 8 9.17 28.25 22.04
CA MET A 8 10.36 27.45 21.72
C MET A 8 11.66 28.08 22.26
N SER A 9 11.58 29.18 23.02
CA SER A 9 12.74 29.87 23.56
C SER A 9 13.73 30.35 22.48
N VAL A 10 13.25 30.71 21.31
CA VAL A 10 14.08 31.29 20.24
C VAL A 10 14.65 32.64 20.72
N PRO A 11 15.95 32.90 20.60
CA PRO A 11 16.53 34.17 20.99
C PRO A 11 15.80 35.36 20.35
N VAL A 12 15.48 36.39 21.14
CA VAL A 12 14.65 37.52 20.71
C VAL A 12 15.14 38.16 19.39
N LYS A 13 16.44 38.26 19.19
CA LYS A 13 17.07 38.80 17.97
C LYS A 13 16.79 37.95 16.73
N LEU A 14 16.40 36.67 16.89
CA LEU A 14 16.12 35.73 15.79
C LEU A 14 14.63 35.53 15.53
N VAL A 15 13.74 36.09 16.35
CA VAL A 15 12.27 35.89 16.23
C VAL A 15 11.75 36.26 14.85
N ASN A 16 12.27 37.32 14.22
CA ASN A 16 11.83 37.73 12.88
C ASN A 16 12.33 36.77 11.78
N LYS A 17 13.54 36.22 11.91
CA LYS A 17 14.05 35.18 10.99
C LYS A 17 13.26 33.89 11.12
N PHE A 18 13.03 33.46 12.35
CA PHE A 18 12.14 32.30 12.64
C PHE A 18 10.72 32.51 12.09
N PHE A 19 10.12 33.69 12.32
CA PHE A 19 8.81 34.04 11.75
C PHE A 19 8.79 33.87 10.23
N GLY A 20 9.80 34.43 9.53
CA GLY A 20 9.91 34.32 8.08
C GLY A 20 10.01 32.88 7.59
N MET A 21 10.82 32.04 8.27
CA MET A 21 10.97 30.62 7.96
C MET A 21 9.66 29.86 8.14
N VAL A 22 9.00 29.99 9.29
CA VAL A 22 7.73 29.28 9.56
C VAL A 22 6.64 29.72 8.59
N THR A 23 6.59 30.99 8.20
CA THR A 23 5.62 31.50 7.22
C THR A 23 5.87 30.88 5.84
N LYS A 24 7.14 30.80 5.41
CA LYS A 24 7.51 30.15 4.14
C LYS A 24 7.18 28.66 4.16
N LEU A 25 7.46 27.96 5.25
CA LEU A 25 7.14 26.55 5.42
C LEU A 25 5.63 26.30 5.35
N TYR A 26 4.83 27.16 6.03
CA TYR A 26 3.37 27.07 5.97
C TYR A 26 2.84 27.30 4.56
N ASN A 27 3.31 28.33 3.86
CA ASN A 27 2.89 28.58 2.49
C ASN A 27 3.28 27.40 1.58
N PHE A 28 4.50 26.91 1.70
CA PHE A 28 4.96 25.74 0.96
C PHE A 28 4.08 24.51 1.24
N PHE A 29 3.76 24.25 2.52
CA PHE A 29 2.88 23.16 2.92
C PHE A 29 1.52 23.21 2.22
N VAL A 30 0.90 24.40 2.20
CA VAL A 30 -0.40 24.62 1.55
C VAL A 30 -0.28 24.60 0.03
N ASP A 31 0.70 25.32 -0.54
CA ASP A 31 0.84 25.48 -1.99
C ASP A 31 1.24 24.20 -2.71
N LYS A 32 1.91 23.27 -1.99
CA LYS A 32 2.38 21.99 -2.54
C LYS A 32 1.58 20.78 -2.08
N ASP A 33 0.45 21.00 -1.43
CA ASP A 33 -0.40 19.93 -0.88
C ASP A 33 0.41 18.92 -0.05
N CYS A 34 1.23 19.41 0.86
CA CYS A 34 1.97 18.56 1.76
C CYS A 34 1.00 17.92 2.79
N SER A 35 1.20 16.64 3.09
CA SER A 35 0.56 15.96 4.22
C SER A 35 1.41 16.05 5.49
N ILE A 36 2.74 16.15 5.34
CA ILE A 36 3.70 16.37 6.42
C ILE A 36 4.74 17.39 5.95
N ALA A 37 5.10 18.34 6.84
CA ALA A 37 6.29 19.16 6.73
C ALA A 37 6.93 19.28 8.12
N GLU A 38 8.05 18.61 8.31
CA GLU A 38 8.81 18.57 9.55
C GLU A 38 10.21 19.12 9.32
N ILE A 39 10.69 19.93 10.25
CA ILE A 39 12.08 20.38 10.30
C ILE A 39 12.66 19.89 11.63
N ASN A 40 13.59 18.93 11.57
CA ASN A 40 14.19 18.33 12.75
C ASN A 40 15.62 17.83 12.44
N PRO A 41 16.66 18.51 13.02
CA PRO A 41 16.53 19.66 13.91
C PRO A 41 16.43 21.03 13.20
N LEU A 42 15.72 21.96 13.83
CA LEU A 42 15.85 23.38 13.56
C LEU A 42 16.92 23.96 14.47
N VAL A 43 17.95 24.60 13.92
CA VAL A 43 19.08 25.08 14.68
C VAL A 43 19.27 26.60 14.56
N THR A 44 19.87 27.19 15.59
CA THR A 44 20.36 28.57 15.53
C THR A 44 21.89 28.56 15.50
N THR A 45 22.47 29.26 14.53
CA THR A 45 23.95 29.34 14.38
C THR A 45 24.57 30.42 15.25
N LYS A 46 25.88 30.31 15.46
CA LYS A 46 26.65 31.36 16.19
C LYS A 46 26.60 32.71 15.49
N ASP A 47 26.48 32.70 14.17
CA ASP A 47 26.39 33.89 13.31
C ASP A 47 24.97 34.51 13.32
N GLY A 48 24.07 33.95 14.08
CA GLY A 48 22.72 34.49 14.25
C GLY A 48 21.76 34.16 13.09
N GLU A 49 21.90 32.99 12.49
CA GLU A 49 20.96 32.48 11.51
C GLU A 49 20.02 31.43 12.15
N VAL A 50 18.87 31.22 11.52
CA VAL A 50 17.93 30.10 11.80
C VAL A 50 18.00 29.17 10.60
N LEU A 51 18.40 27.93 10.82
CA LEU A 51 18.68 26.97 9.76
C LEU A 51 17.86 25.68 9.95
N ALA A 52 17.19 25.25 8.91
CA ALA A 52 16.68 23.89 8.80
C ALA A 52 17.86 22.98 8.44
N LEU A 53 18.30 22.15 9.39
CA LEU A 53 19.41 21.24 9.15
C LEU A 53 18.97 20.02 8.37
N ASP A 54 17.78 19.53 8.67
CA ASP A 54 17.10 18.46 7.94
C ASP A 54 15.60 18.76 7.87
N ALA A 55 14.95 18.24 6.82
CA ALA A 55 13.52 18.40 6.59
C ALA A 55 12.90 17.12 6.01
N LYS A 56 11.76 16.73 6.57
CA LYS A 56 10.92 15.65 6.04
C LYS A 56 9.66 16.26 5.46
N LEU A 57 9.44 16.02 4.18
CA LEU A 57 8.30 16.53 3.43
C LEU A 57 7.56 15.35 2.77
N ASN A 58 6.26 15.19 3.07
CA ASN A 58 5.41 14.25 2.37
C ASN A 58 4.34 15.04 1.62
N PHE A 59 4.12 14.67 0.37
CA PHE A 59 3.12 15.28 -0.51
C PHE A 59 1.89 14.38 -0.60
N ASP A 60 0.70 14.97 -0.75
CA ASP A 60 -0.50 14.21 -1.05
C ASP A 60 -0.40 13.64 -2.46
N SER A 61 -0.30 12.32 -2.59
CA SER A 61 -0.22 11.65 -3.89
C SER A 61 -1.44 11.93 -4.78
N ASN A 62 -2.61 12.17 -4.19
CA ASN A 62 -3.82 12.53 -4.93
C ASN A 62 -3.76 13.92 -5.55
N ALA A 63 -2.83 14.77 -5.12
CA ALA A 63 -2.64 16.12 -5.64
C ALA A 63 -1.48 16.22 -6.65
N LEU A 64 -0.67 15.18 -6.84
CA LEU A 64 0.53 15.21 -7.68
C LEU A 64 0.22 15.54 -9.15
N TYR A 65 -0.99 15.26 -9.64
CA TYR A 65 -1.40 15.62 -11.00
C TYR A 65 -1.28 17.12 -11.31
N ARG A 66 -1.29 17.98 -10.29
CA ARG A 66 -1.14 19.44 -10.41
C ARG A 66 0.24 19.97 -9.98
N HIS A 67 1.16 19.08 -9.60
CA HIS A 67 2.52 19.39 -9.13
C HIS A 67 3.59 18.64 -9.94
N ALA A 68 3.65 18.93 -11.24
CA ALA A 68 4.63 18.29 -12.13
C ALA A 68 6.09 18.52 -11.70
N ASP A 69 6.38 19.65 -11.04
CA ASP A 69 7.69 19.97 -10.46
C ASP A 69 8.05 19.04 -9.29
N ILE A 70 7.07 18.60 -8.50
CA ILE A 70 7.28 17.62 -7.42
C ILE A 70 7.46 16.21 -8.02
N VAL A 71 6.61 15.83 -9.00
CA VAL A 71 6.73 14.54 -9.69
C VAL A 71 8.12 14.38 -10.33
N ALA A 72 8.69 15.46 -10.88
CA ALA A 72 10.02 15.44 -11.48
C ALA A 72 11.18 15.20 -10.48
N LEU A 73 10.92 15.33 -9.17
CA LEU A 73 11.89 15.04 -8.11
C LEU A 73 11.87 13.57 -7.65
N ARG A 74 10.92 12.76 -8.16
CA ARG A 74 10.84 11.34 -7.82
C ARG A 74 12.09 10.63 -8.29
N ASP A 75 12.72 9.90 -7.38
CA ASP A 75 13.86 9.03 -7.65
C ASP A 75 13.43 7.57 -7.43
N GLU A 76 13.07 6.89 -8.50
CA GLU A 76 12.61 5.49 -8.44
C GLU A 76 13.71 4.52 -7.95
N THR A 77 14.98 4.94 -7.94
CA THR A 77 16.08 4.09 -7.44
C THR A 77 16.11 3.98 -5.92
N GLU A 78 15.44 4.91 -5.22
CA GLU A 78 15.29 4.92 -3.76
C GLU A 78 14.00 4.21 -3.28
N GLU A 79 13.14 3.79 -4.22
CA GLU A 79 11.88 3.11 -3.92
C GLU A 79 12.05 1.57 -3.98
N ASP A 80 11.15 0.81 -3.32
CA ASP A 80 11.09 -0.65 -3.52
C ASP A 80 10.72 -0.94 -4.98
N PRO A 81 11.52 -1.75 -5.72
CA PRO A 81 11.26 -2.06 -7.13
C PRO A 81 9.87 -2.65 -7.38
N ARG A 82 9.29 -3.37 -6.41
CA ARG A 82 7.95 -3.94 -6.50
C ARG A 82 6.87 -2.86 -6.41
N GLU A 83 7.08 -1.83 -5.57
CA GLU A 83 6.17 -0.69 -5.46
C GLU A 83 6.21 0.16 -6.74
N VAL A 84 7.40 0.35 -7.31
CA VAL A 84 7.56 1.01 -8.63
C VAL A 84 6.81 0.23 -9.71
N GLU A 85 6.99 -1.10 -9.79
CA GLU A 85 6.32 -1.94 -10.79
C GLU A 85 4.80 -1.94 -10.61
N ALA A 86 4.31 -2.02 -9.36
CA ALA A 86 2.89 -1.93 -9.01
C ALA A 86 2.25 -0.64 -9.52
N SER A 87 2.97 0.48 -9.38
CA SER A 87 2.48 1.80 -9.81
C SER A 87 2.22 1.88 -11.31
N LYS A 88 2.97 1.14 -12.14
CA LYS A 88 2.77 1.09 -13.60
C LYS A 88 1.45 0.42 -14.00
N SER A 89 0.95 -0.47 -13.15
CA SER A 89 -0.31 -1.20 -13.34
C SER A 89 -1.47 -0.61 -12.53
N ASP A 90 -1.28 0.58 -11.95
CA ASP A 90 -2.29 1.24 -11.10
C ASP A 90 -2.75 0.30 -9.96
N LEU A 91 -1.79 -0.36 -9.32
CA LEU A 91 -1.95 -1.20 -8.14
C LEU A 91 -1.39 -0.49 -6.91
N ASN A 92 -2.12 -0.54 -5.80
CA ASN A 92 -1.63 -0.07 -4.51
C ASN A 92 -0.92 -1.24 -3.81
N TYR A 93 0.41 -1.21 -3.81
CA TYR A 93 1.26 -2.24 -3.22
C TYR A 93 2.22 -1.63 -2.20
N ILE A 94 2.41 -2.32 -1.08
CA ILE A 94 3.46 -2.01 -0.10
C ILE A 94 4.11 -3.34 0.30
N ALA A 95 5.42 -3.42 0.17
CA ALA A 95 6.20 -4.59 0.58
C ALA A 95 6.29 -4.69 2.11
N LEU A 96 6.17 -5.92 2.63
CA LEU A 96 6.32 -6.24 4.05
C LEU A 96 7.24 -7.46 4.21
N ASP A 97 7.66 -7.76 5.45
CA ASP A 97 8.66 -8.81 5.74
C ASP A 97 8.06 -10.21 5.97
N GLY A 98 6.82 -10.45 5.57
CA GLY A 98 6.13 -11.72 5.80
C GLY A 98 6.34 -12.77 4.72
N ASN A 99 5.53 -13.84 4.80
CA ASN A 99 5.58 -14.97 3.87
C ASN A 99 4.21 -15.35 3.26
N ILE A 100 3.16 -14.60 3.57
CA ILE A 100 1.81 -14.78 3.01
C ILE A 100 1.50 -13.61 2.09
N GLY A 101 1.47 -13.86 0.79
CA GLY A 101 1.02 -12.88 -0.19
C GLY A 101 -0.46 -12.58 -0.05
N CYS A 102 -0.83 -11.31 -0.10
CA CYS A 102 -2.20 -10.83 0.03
C CYS A 102 -2.66 -10.15 -1.26
N LEU A 103 -3.83 -10.58 -1.79
CA LEU A 103 -4.51 -9.93 -2.90
C LEU A 103 -5.93 -9.61 -2.48
N VAL A 104 -6.27 -8.34 -2.40
CA VAL A 104 -7.54 -7.86 -1.82
C VAL A 104 -8.10 -6.72 -2.67
N ASN A 105 -9.40 -6.52 -2.64
CA ASN A 105 -10.03 -5.34 -3.21
C ASN A 105 -10.58 -4.42 -2.12
N GLY A 106 -9.96 -3.27 -2.01
CA GLY A 106 -10.27 -2.22 -1.05
C GLY A 106 -9.31 -2.18 0.14
N ALA A 107 -8.75 -1.00 0.40
CA ALA A 107 -7.70 -0.78 1.39
C ALA A 107 -8.11 -1.20 2.81
N GLY A 108 -9.36 -0.92 3.22
CA GLY A 108 -9.87 -1.34 4.53
C GLY A 108 -9.94 -2.86 4.69
N LEU A 109 -10.35 -3.57 3.62
CA LEU A 109 -10.38 -5.03 3.61
C LEU A 109 -8.96 -5.60 3.60
N ALA A 110 -8.01 -4.96 2.90
CA ALA A 110 -6.62 -5.37 2.88
C ALA A 110 -5.99 -5.26 4.29
N MET A 111 -6.18 -4.15 4.99
CA MET A 111 -5.73 -3.99 6.38
C MET A 111 -6.34 -5.05 7.31
N ALA A 112 -7.67 -5.25 7.23
CA ALA A 112 -8.35 -6.28 8.04
C ALA A 112 -7.87 -7.70 7.71
N THR A 113 -7.51 -7.96 6.44
CA THR A 113 -6.93 -9.25 6.01
C THR A 113 -5.56 -9.48 6.63
N MET A 114 -4.71 -8.47 6.63
CA MET A 114 -3.39 -8.56 7.29
C MET A 114 -3.51 -8.76 8.81
N ASP A 115 -4.43 -8.05 9.45
CA ASP A 115 -4.67 -8.20 10.90
C ASP A 115 -5.15 -9.61 11.26
N ILE A 116 -6.07 -10.18 10.49
CA ILE A 116 -6.57 -11.54 10.76
C ILE A 116 -5.50 -12.61 10.47
N ILE A 117 -4.65 -12.42 9.46
CA ILE A 117 -3.49 -13.29 9.22
C ILE A 117 -2.56 -13.28 10.45
N LYS A 118 -2.24 -12.10 10.97
CA LYS A 118 -1.44 -11.96 12.20
C LYS A 118 -2.10 -12.64 13.41
N HIS A 119 -3.42 -12.54 13.55
CA HIS A 119 -4.17 -13.20 14.62
C HIS A 119 -3.98 -14.72 14.60
N PHE A 120 -3.89 -15.35 13.43
CA PHE A 120 -3.61 -16.78 13.26
C PHE A 120 -2.11 -17.12 13.19
N SER A 121 -1.26 -16.21 13.64
CA SER A 121 0.21 -16.37 13.69
C SER A 121 0.85 -16.55 12.30
N GLY A 122 0.24 -16.01 11.27
CA GLY A 122 0.83 -15.84 9.95
C GLY A 122 1.49 -14.46 9.80
N ASP A 123 2.30 -14.30 8.77
CA ASP A 123 3.02 -13.05 8.49
C ASP A 123 2.69 -12.56 7.07
N PRO A 124 1.93 -11.44 6.91
CA PRO A 124 1.63 -10.89 5.59
C PRO A 124 2.91 -10.35 4.93
N ALA A 125 3.14 -10.72 3.67
CA ALA A 125 4.28 -10.31 2.86
C ALA A 125 4.06 -8.96 2.17
N ASN A 126 2.82 -8.54 2.04
CA ASN A 126 2.48 -7.30 1.37
C ASN A 126 1.09 -6.79 1.76
N PHE A 127 0.91 -5.47 1.64
CA PHE A 127 -0.39 -4.87 1.39
C PHE A 127 -0.60 -4.83 -0.13
N LEU A 128 -1.76 -5.24 -0.63
CA LEU A 128 -2.13 -5.06 -2.03
C LEU A 128 -3.64 -4.86 -2.17
N ASP A 129 -3.99 -3.72 -2.77
CA ASP A 129 -5.37 -3.38 -3.13
C ASP A 129 -5.46 -3.25 -4.66
N VAL A 130 -6.20 -4.17 -5.28
CA VAL A 130 -6.46 -4.15 -6.73
C VAL A 130 -7.54 -3.15 -7.15
N GLY A 131 -8.16 -2.48 -6.17
CA GLY A 131 -9.24 -1.53 -6.40
C GLY A 131 -10.59 -2.15 -6.74
N GLY A 132 -11.62 -1.31 -6.80
CA GLY A 132 -12.99 -1.74 -7.07
C GLY A 132 -13.32 -2.03 -8.55
N GLY A 133 -12.39 -1.80 -9.46
CA GLY A 133 -12.55 -2.00 -10.91
C GLY A 133 -11.48 -2.91 -11.52
N ALA A 134 -10.92 -3.84 -10.75
CA ALA A 134 -9.84 -4.70 -11.22
C ALA A 134 -10.28 -5.55 -12.41
N THR A 135 -9.47 -5.51 -13.48
CA THR A 135 -9.62 -6.36 -14.65
C THR A 135 -8.80 -7.64 -14.48
N LYS A 136 -9.00 -8.60 -15.40
CA LYS A 136 -8.19 -9.81 -15.46
C LYS A 136 -6.69 -9.48 -15.51
N GLU A 137 -6.31 -8.48 -16.30
CA GLU A 137 -4.93 -8.04 -16.49
C GLU A 137 -4.34 -7.52 -15.16
N LYS A 138 -5.07 -6.66 -14.43
CA LYS A 138 -4.66 -6.18 -13.11
C LYS A 138 -4.47 -7.32 -12.11
N VAL A 139 -5.36 -8.30 -12.10
CA VAL A 139 -5.23 -9.48 -11.24
C VAL A 139 -4.00 -10.29 -11.61
N THR A 140 -3.71 -10.46 -12.90
CA THR A 140 -2.51 -11.18 -13.37
C THR A 140 -1.23 -10.46 -12.93
N GLU A 141 -1.15 -9.14 -13.13
CA GLU A 141 0.02 -8.36 -12.68
C GLU A 141 0.18 -8.38 -11.15
N ALA A 142 -0.94 -8.34 -10.41
CA ALA A 142 -0.91 -8.48 -8.96
C ALA A 142 -0.31 -9.84 -8.52
N PHE A 143 -0.68 -10.94 -9.18
CA PHE A 143 -0.07 -12.25 -8.90
C PHE A 143 1.42 -12.28 -9.24
N LYS A 144 1.83 -11.76 -10.41
CA LYS A 144 3.24 -11.66 -10.80
C LYS A 144 4.05 -10.89 -9.77
N LEU A 145 3.49 -9.77 -9.31
CA LEU A 145 4.12 -8.93 -8.30
C LEU A 145 4.30 -9.65 -6.96
N ILE A 146 3.27 -10.33 -6.46
CA ILE A 146 3.36 -11.12 -5.23
C ILE A 146 4.41 -12.23 -5.37
N LEU A 147 4.45 -12.92 -6.52
CA LEU A 147 5.37 -14.02 -6.77
C LEU A 147 6.81 -13.57 -7.04
N SER A 148 7.05 -12.29 -7.30
CA SER A 148 8.40 -11.74 -7.38
C SER A 148 9.12 -11.67 -6.04
N ASP A 149 8.39 -11.84 -4.93
CA ASP A 149 8.97 -11.95 -3.60
C ASP A 149 9.27 -13.41 -3.26
N GLU A 150 10.55 -13.77 -3.21
CA GLU A 150 11.01 -15.13 -2.90
C GLU A 150 10.63 -15.61 -1.48
N ASN A 151 10.27 -14.68 -0.58
CA ASN A 151 9.83 -15.03 0.77
C ASN A 151 8.39 -15.54 0.79
N VAL A 152 7.58 -15.28 -0.23
CA VAL A 152 6.19 -15.72 -0.29
C VAL A 152 6.11 -17.24 -0.41
N LYS A 153 5.39 -17.86 0.53
CA LYS A 153 5.18 -19.33 0.61
C LYS A 153 3.73 -19.73 0.36
N GLY A 154 2.82 -18.78 0.29
CA GLY A 154 1.42 -19.01 -0.03
C GLY A 154 0.69 -17.70 -0.23
N ILE A 155 -0.47 -17.74 -0.88
CA ILE A 155 -1.23 -16.55 -1.24
C ILE A 155 -2.64 -16.64 -0.68
N PHE A 156 -3.10 -15.57 -0.04
CA PHE A 156 -4.48 -15.38 0.36
C PHE A 156 -5.16 -14.30 -0.48
N VAL A 157 -6.10 -14.72 -1.30
CA VAL A 157 -6.99 -13.84 -2.06
C VAL A 157 -8.28 -13.64 -1.28
N ASN A 158 -8.58 -12.41 -0.89
CA ASN A 158 -9.78 -12.08 -0.14
C ASN A 158 -10.57 -10.96 -0.85
N ILE A 159 -11.65 -11.35 -1.50
CA ILE A 159 -12.46 -10.46 -2.35
C ILE A 159 -13.86 -10.28 -1.78
N PHE A 160 -14.27 -9.03 -1.70
CA PHE A 160 -15.67 -8.67 -1.50
C PHE A 160 -16.23 -8.04 -2.79
N GLY A 161 -17.09 -8.78 -3.48
CA GLY A 161 -17.74 -8.35 -4.71
C GLY A 161 -18.80 -7.29 -4.44
N GLY A 162 -18.47 -6.06 -4.83
CA GLY A 162 -19.41 -4.93 -4.87
C GLY A 162 -19.67 -4.53 -6.32
N ILE A 163 -19.08 -3.41 -6.75
CA ILE A 163 -19.05 -2.97 -8.16
C ILE A 163 -18.32 -4.02 -9.00
N MET A 164 -17.20 -4.52 -8.50
CA MET A 164 -16.50 -5.67 -9.08
C MET A 164 -17.21 -6.95 -8.68
N LYS A 165 -17.51 -7.82 -9.66
CA LYS A 165 -18.25 -9.07 -9.46
C LYS A 165 -17.29 -10.23 -9.21
N CYS A 166 -17.69 -11.15 -8.34
CA CYS A 166 -16.86 -12.31 -7.96
C CYS A 166 -16.57 -13.27 -9.13
N ASP A 167 -17.47 -13.41 -10.10
CA ASP A 167 -17.25 -14.21 -11.31
C ASP A 167 -16.11 -13.67 -12.17
N VAL A 168 -16.08 -12.36 -12.41
CA VAL A 168 -15.00 -11.69 -13.17
C VAL A 168 -13.64 -11.88 -12.49
N ILE A 169 -13.61 -11.73 -11.16
CA ILE A 169 -12.37 -11.93 -10.39
C ILE A 169 -11.94 -13.40 -10.41
N ALA A 170 -12.89 -14.33 -10.28
CA ALA A 170 -12.58 -15.75 -10.32
C ALA A 170 -11.95 -16.15 -11.68
N GLU A 171 -12.47 -15.62 -12.80
CA GLU A 171 -11.87 -15.79 -14.12
C GLU A 171 -10.45 -15.21 -14.16
N GLY A 172 -10.25 -14.01 -13.61
CA GLY A 172 -8.93 -13.38 -13.49
C GLY A 172 -7.94 -14.21 -12.68
N ILE A 173 -8.36 -14.71 -11.51
CA ILE A 173 -7.55 -15.60 -10.65
C ILE A 173 -7.16 -16.87 -11.41
N VAL A 174 -8.12 -17.55 -12.05
CA VAL A 174 -7.87 -18.78 -12.82
C VAL A 174 -6.89 -18.52 -13.95
N ALA A 175 -7.09 -17.44 -14.69
CA ALA A 175 -6.22 -17.10 -15.82
C ALA A 175 -4.80 -16.73 -15.35
N ALA A 176 -4.68 -15.89 -14.33
CA ALA A 176 -3.41 -15.50 -13.74
C ALA A 176 -2.63 -16.70 -13.19
N THR A 177 -3.32 -17.56 -12.41
CA THR A 177 -2.74 -18.79 -11.84
C THR A 177 -2.17 -19.73 -12.91
N LYS A 178 -2.89 -19.87 -14.04
CA LYS A 178 -2.42 -20.67 -15.18
C LYS A 178 -1.25 -20.01 -15.91
N GLU A 179 -1.30 -18.70 -16.11
CA GLU A 179 -0.27 -17.93 -16.83
C GLU A 179 1.06 -17.94 -16.08
N VAL A 180 1.02 -17.76 -14.76
CA VAL A 180 2.23 -17.74 -13.92
C VAL A 180 2.71 -19.13 -13.51
N GLY A 181 1.92 -20.18 -13.74
CA GLY A 181 2.26 -21.55 -13.33
C GLY A 181 2.36 -21.68 -11.81
N LEU A 182 1.38 -21.14 -11.08
CA LEU A 182 1.43 -21.07 -9.62
C LEU A 182 1.50 -22.46 -8.98
N GLU A 183 2.56 -22.71 -8.22
CA GLU A 183 2.78 -23.95 -7.44
C GLU A 183 2.55 -23.73 -5.93
N LEU A 184 2.50 -22.47 -5.48
CA LEU A 184 2.29 -22.15 -4.06
C LEU A 184 0.84 -22.40 -3.62
N PRO A 185 0.62 -22.71 -2.34
CA PRO A 185 -0.73 -22.78 -1.76
C PRO A 185 -1.52 -21.52 -2.03
N LEU A 186 -2.72 -21.67 -2.57
CA LEU A 186 -3.64 -20.57 -2.87
C LEU A 186 -4.94 -20.77 -2.11
N VAL A 187 -5.24 -19.85 -1.19
CA VAL A 187 -6.53 -19.79 -0.48
C VAL A 187 -7.32 -18.63 -1.04
N VAL A 188 -8.60 -18.87 -1.38
CA VAL A 188 -9.47 -17.85 -1.97
C VAL A 188 -10.78 -17.76 -1.19
N ARG A 189 -11.08 -16.55 -0.72
CA ARG A 189 -12.39 -16.17 -0.17
C ARG A 189 -13.06 -15.19 -1.11
N LEU A 190 -14.26 -15.56 -1.56
CA LEU A 190 -15.15 -14.70 -2.34
C LEU A 190 -16.43 -14.47 -1.56
N GLU A 191 -16.92 -13.24 -1.53
CA GLU A 191 -18.21 -12.84 -0.98
C GLU A 191 -18.79 -11.66 -1.76
N GLY A 192 -20.13 -11.50 -1.75
CA GLY A 192 -20.83 -10.40 -2.43
C GLY A 192 -21.41 -10.77 -3.77
N THR A 193 -21.41 -9.83 -4.72
CA THR A 193 -22.09 -9.97 -6.01
C THR A 193 -21.53 -11.13 -6.85
N ASN A 194 -22.39 -12.02 -7.32
CA ASN A 194 -22.08 -13.21 -8.14
C ASN A 194 -21.14 -14.21 -7.45
N VAL A 195 -21.20 -14.30 -6.12
CA VAL A 195 -20.31 -15.18 -5.34
C VAL A 195 -20.43 -16.66 -5.71
N ASP A 196 -21.64 -17.15 -5.95
CA ASP A 196 -21.86 -18.57 -6.30
C ASP A 196 -21.26 -18.91 -7.68
N ALA A 197 -21.44 -18.02 -8.66
CA ALA A 197 -20.80 -18.15 -9.97
C ALA A 197 -19.28 -18.14 -9.86
N GLY A 198 -18.72 -17.21 -9.08
CA GLY A 198 -17.28 -17.13 -8.83
C GLY A 198 -16.72 -18.40 -8.18
N LYS A 199 -17.38 -18.92 -7.14
CA LYS A 199 -17.00 -20.18 -6.49
C LYS A 199 -17.06 -21.37 -7.46
N GLN A 200 -18.06 -21.42 -8.34
CA GLN A 200 -18.18 -22.47 -9.34
C GLN A 200 -17.04 -22.40 -10.36
N ILE A 201 -16.67 -21.21 -10.85
CA ILE A 201 -15.54 -21.01 -11.76
C ILE A 201 -14.22 -21.51 -11.12
N LEU A 202 -13.96 -21.14 -9.86
CA LEU A 202 -12.78 -21.64 -9.15
C LEU A 202 -12.78 -23.16 -9.03
N LYS A 203 -13.90 -23.77 -8.68
CA LYS A 203 -14.05 -25.23 -8.55
C LYS A 203 -13.81 -25.94 -9.87
N ASP A 204 -14.38 -25.44 -10.96
CA ASP A 204 -14.31 -26.07 -12.29
C ASP A 204 -12.97 -25.84 -12.99
N SER A 205 -12.10 -24.96 -12.45
CA SER A 205 -10.80 -24.63 -13.02
C SER A 205 -9.80 -25.77 -13.03
N GLY A 206 -9.99 -26.77 -12.17
CA GLY A 206 -9.07 -27.88 -11.94
C GLY A 206 -7.78 -27.49 -11.21
N LEU A 207 -7.67 -26.25 -10.71
CA LEU A 207 -6.51 -25.77 -9.96
C LEU A 207 -6.60 -26.16 -8.48
N ALA A 208 -5.44 -26.31 -7.83
CA ALA A 208 -5.34 -26.62 -6.41
C ALA A 208 -5.66 -25.38 -5.54
N ILE A 209 -6.92 -24.89 -5.62
CA ILE A 209 -7.40 -23.73 -4.88
C ILE A 209 -8.16 -24.20 -3.65
N THR A 210 -7.77 -23.70 -2.47
CA THR A 210 -8.47 -23.93 -1.22
C THR A 210 -9.53 -22.83 -1.03
N ALA A 211 -10.80 -23.18 -1.10
CA ALA A 211 -11.88 -22.23 -0.85
C ALA A 211 -12.03 -21.93 0.64
N ALA A 212 -12.28 -20.66 0.97
CA ALA A 212 -12.58 -20.21 2.32
C ALA A 212 -14.02 -19.67 2.42
N THR A 213 -14.66 -19.91 3.56
CA THR A 213 -16.04 -19.52 3.84
C THR A 213 -16.16 -18.17 4.53
N SER A 214 -15.10 -17.75 5.22
CA SER A 214 -15.01 -16.46 5.88
C SER A 214 -13.56 -15.93 5.81
N MET A 215 -13.36 -14.70 6.19
CA MET A 215 -12.02 -14.11 6.27
C MET A 215 -11.15 -14.82 7.31
N ALA A 216 -11.72 -15.18 8.46
CA ALA A 216 -11.03 -15.93 9.51
C ALA A 216 -10.65 -17.35 9.05
N ASP A 217 -11.59 -18.08 8.43
CA ASP A 217 -11.34 -19.41 7.84
C ASP A 217 -10.24 -19.37 6.79
N GLY A 218 -10.20 -18.31 5.96
CA GLY A 218 -9.15 -18.12 4.96
C GLY A 218 -7.78 -17.86 5.57
N ALA A 219 -7.71 -16.98 6.57
CA ALA A 219 -6.47 -16.66 7.26
C ALA A 219 -5.92 -17.87 8.05
N GLU A 220 -6.77 -18.63 8.73
CA GLU A 220 -6.40 -19.86 9.42
C GLU A 220 -5.82 -20.90 8.46
N LYS A 221 -6.52 -21.14 7.33
CA LYS A 221 -6.09 -22.09 6.30
C LYS A 221 -4.74 -21.73 5.71
N ILE A 222 -4.56 -20.48 5.28
CA ILE A 222 -3.29 -20.08 4.66
C ILE A 222 -2.15 -20.11 5.69
N ALA A 223 -2.36 -19.65 6.91
CA ALA A 223 -1.36 -19.72 7.97
C ALA A 223 -0.95 -21.16 8.32
N ALA A 224 -1.86 -22.12 8.21
CA ALA A 224 -1.56 -23.53 8.40
C ALA A 224 -0.76 -24.16 7.24
N LEU A 225 -0.98 -23.68 6.01
CA LEU A 225 -0.34 -24.22 4.80
C LEU A 225 1.11 -23.70 4.59
N VAL A 226 1.47 -22.57 5.21
CA VAL A 226 2.80 -21.94 5.05
C VAL A 226 3.73 -22.12 6.26
N LYS A 227 3.33 -22.93 7.24
CA LYS A 227 4.13 -23.26 8.43
C LYS A 227 5.31 -24.15 8.12
#